data_ca86d15b5e85121598b67089893168f0
#
_entry.id   ca86d15b5e85121598b67089893168f0
#
_cell.length_a   1.000
_cell.length_b   1.000
_cell.length_c   1.000
_cell.angle_alpha   90.00
_cell.angle_beta   90.00
_cell.angle_gamma   90.00
#
_symmetry.space_group_name_H-M   'P 1'
#
loop_
_entity.id
_entity.type
_entity.pdbx_description
1 polymer ?
#
loop_
_entity_poly.entity_id
_entity_poly.type
_entity_poly.pdbx_seq_one_letter_code
_entity_poly.pdbx_strand_id
1 'polypeptide(L)'
;EALLARVYLYMEQWQKASDYATTVIAKVPLTSYENYVNMYVNIETGSEAIFRLNGFRASKDLWKFYDPVSPIARPADTLYTFFDQPDDIRLELLYDTKDEVKTKACRKFYVAKDVVEDDKHYDPFVSRVSEMYLIRAEANCYLPGGETTAANDIKALQARALGKQPSEINLVYSSVEDLLKLVEKERIKELCFEGHRLFDITRKKQNMVRESSTNSIVKIKTYPNDWFVLPIPMDEIEANPE
;
A
#
# COMPACT_ATOMS: atom_id res chain seq x y z
N GLU A 1 9.57 1.18 16.11
CA GLU A 1 9.81 -0.18 15.60
C GLU A 1 9.37 -0.29 14.13
N ALA A 2 8.14 0.07 13.77
CA ALA A 2 7.63 -0.05 12.38
C ALA A 2 8.47 0.74 11.35
N LEU A 3 8.83 1.98 11.68
CA LEU A 3 9.70 2.78 10.81
C LEU A 3 11.09 2.13 10.66
N LEU A 4 11.63 1.53 11.71
CA LEU A 4 12.90 0.79 11.63
C LEU A 4 12.80 -0.44 10.73
N ALA A 5 11.68 -1.18 10.78
CA ALA A 5 11.45 -2.29 9.86
C ALA A 5 11.51 -1.83 8.39
N ARG A 6 10.85 -0.70 8.06
CA ARG A 6 10.88 -0.09 6.71
C ARG A 6 12.29 0.37 6.33
N VAL A 7 13.00 1.05 7.22
CA VAL A 7 14.38 1.52 6.98
C VAL A 7 15.31 0.33 6.71
N TYR A 8 15.26 -0.72 7.53
CA TYR A 8 16.10 -1.89 7.35
C TYR A 8 15.75 -2.70 6.09
N LEU A 9 14.46 -2.73 5.69
CA LEU A 9 14.08 -3.27 4.38
C LEU A 9 14.76 -2.51 3.23
N TYR A 10 14.75 -1.17 3.29
CA TYR A 10 15.35 -0.32 2.25
C TYR A 10 16.89 -0.41 2.25
N MET A 11 17.50 -0.71 3.40
CA MET A 11 18.93 -0.96 3.54
C MET A 11 19.32 -2.41 3.22
N GLU A 12 18.38 -3.26 2.81
CA GLU A 12 18.58 -4.70 2.55
C GLU A 12 19.16 -5.46 3.76
N GLN A 13 18.92 -4.95 4.97
CA GLN A 13 19.28 -5.62 6.23
C GLN A 13 18.17 -6.57 6.67
N TRP A 14 18.04 -7.67 5.94
CA TRP A 14 16.90 -8.57 5.97
C TRP A 14 16.54 -9.09 7.36
N GLN A 15 17.55 -9.53 8.12
CA GLN A 15 17.30 -10.04 9.48
C GLN A 15 16.66 -8.96 10.37
N LYS A 16 17.24 -7.76 10.39
CA LYS A 16 16.69 -6.67 11.22
C LYS A 16 15.30 -6.23 10.74
N ALA A 17 15.08 -6.19 9.43
CA ALA A 17 13.76 -5.87 8.88
C ALA A 17 12.71 -6.88 9.37
N SER A 18 13.03 -8.18 9.33
CA SER A 18 12.18 -9.27 9.83
C SER A 18 11.93 -9.17 11.33
N ASP A 19 12.97 -8.94 12.14
CA ASP A 19 12.87 -8.87 13.60
C ASP A 19 12.00 -7.72 14.07
N TYR A 20 12.20 -6.50 13.52
CA TYR A 20 11.40 -5.34 13.86
C TYR A 20 9.94 -5.49 13.39
N ALA A 21 9.72 -6.03 12.19
CA ALA A 21 8.37 -6.32 11.70
C ALA A 21 7.65 -7.34 12.60
N THR A 22 8.35 -8.41 13.01
CA THR A 22 7.81 -9.42 13.93
C THR A 22 7.40 -8.82 15.27
N THR A 23 8.22 -7.92 15.82
CA THR A 23 7.90 -7.23 17.09
C THR A 23 6.63 -6.40 16.99
N VAL A 24 6.39 -5.75 15.85
CA VAL A 24 5.19 -4.94 15.63
C VAL A 24 3.96 -5.84 15.41
N ILE A 25 4.09 -6.88 14.59
CA ILE A 25 3.01 -7.83 14.30
C ILE A 25 2.48 -8.50 15.59
N ALA A 26 3.36 -8.77 16.55
CA ALA A 26 2.97 -9.33 17.85
C ALA A 26 2.12 -8.38 18.70
N LYS A 27 2.13 -7.08 18.42
CA LYS A 27 1.44 -6.03 19.21
C LYS A 27 0.21 -5.46 18.55
N VAL A 28 0.17 -5.44 17.21
CA VAL A 28 -0.87 -4.79 16.42
C VAL A 28 -1.56 -5.85 15.55
N PRO A 29 -2.85 -6.13 15.77
CA PRO A 29 -3.57 -7.11 14.97
C PRO A 29 -3.92 -6.58 13.58
N LEU A 30 -4.09 -7.47 12.61
CA LEU A 30 -4.75 -7.14 11.34
C LEU A 30 -6.21 -6.77 11.59
N THR A 31 -6.70 -5.79 10.86
CA THR A 31 -8.14 -5.50 10.78
C THR A 31 -8.85 -6.69 10.14
N SER A 32 -10.06 -7.03 10.63
CA SER A 32 -10.86 -8.09 10.05
C SER A 32 -11.37 -7.75 8.64
N TYR A 33 -11.85 -8.76 7.91
CA TYR A 33 -12.48 -8.57 6.60
C TYR A 33 -13.60 -7.53 6.66
N GLU A 34 -14.53 -7.66 7.60
CA GLU A 34 -15.71 -6.80 7.76
C GLU A 34 -15.34 -5.33 8.06
N ASN A 35 -14.23 -5.11 8.74
CA ASN A 35 -13.78 -3.77 9.13
C ASN A 35 -12.76 -3.16 8.19
N TYR A 36 -12.31 -3.89 7.15
CA TYR A 36 -11.23 -3.41 6.29
C TYR A 36 -11.55 -2.11 5.55
N VAL A 37 -12.73 -2.03 4.94
CA VAL A 37 -13.17 -0.80 4.26
C VAL A 37 -13.40 0.32 5.28
N ASN A 38 -14.03 -0.01 6.40
CA ASN A 38 -14.35 0.96 7.45
C ASN A 38 -13.11 1.63 8.06
N MET A 39 -11.97 0.95 8.12
CA MET A 39 -10.75 1.57 8.66
C MET A 39 -10.24 2.76 7.82
N TYR A 40 -10.66 2.87 6.56
CA TYR A 40 -10.32 4.00 5.68
C TYR A 40 -11.35 5.12 5.72
N VAL A 41 -12.57 4.84 6.15
CA VAL A 41 -13.68 5.82 6.16
C VAL A 41 -14.08 6.23 7.57
N ASN A 42 -13.68 5.46 8.60
CA ASN A 42 -13.96 5.75 10.00
C ASN A 42 -12.71 5.55 10.86
N ILE A 43 -12.21 6.64 11.45
CA ILE A 43 -10.99 6.66 12.25
C ILE A 43 -11.08 5.73 13.47
N GLU A 44 -12.28 5.55 14.02
CA GLU A 44 -12.50 4.77 15.26
C GLU A 44 -12.40 3.25 15.06
N THR A 45 -12.53 2.77 13.83
CA THR A 45 -12.56 1.32 13.53
C THR A 45 -11.23 0.72 13.09
N GLY A 46 -10.17 1.49 13.02
CA GLY A 46 -8.89 1.07 12.44
C GLY A 46 -7.95 0.39 13.43
N SER A 47 -8.07 -0.91 13.63
CA SER A 47 -7.21 -1.68 14.55
C SER A 47 -5.77 -1.84 14.08
N GLU A 48 -5.48 -1.82 12.78
CA GLU A 48 -4.14 -2.05 12.23
C GLU A 48 -3.29 -0.80 12.06
N ALA A 49 -3.81 0.37 12.44
CA ALA A 49 -3.07 1.62 12.38
C ALA A 49 -1.92 1.64 13.41
N ILE A 50 -0.71 1.88 12.95
CA ILE A 50 0.46 2.09 13.80
C ILE A 50 0.72 3.58 13.96
N PHE A 51 0.61 4.33 12.86
CA PHE A 51 0.77 5.77 12.85
C PHE A 51 -0.10 6.40 11.77
N ARG A 52 -0.87 7.41 12.15
CA ARG A 52 -1.65 8.27 11.26
C ARG A 52 -1.21 9.72 11.42
N LEU A 53 -1.35 10.51 10.38
CA LEU A 53 -1.17 11.96 10.45
C LEU A 53 -2.52 12.61 10.74
N ASN A 54 -2.62 13.28 11.90
CA ASN A 54 -3.74 14.16 12.15
C ASN A 54 -3.55 15.43 11.30
N GLY A 55 -4.22 15.49 10.17
CA GLY A 55 -3.99 16.54 9.20
C GLY A 55 -5.23 16.89 8.38
N PHE A 56 -6.07 17.78 8.88
CA PHE A 56 -7.25 18.28 8.16
C PHE A 56 -6.94 18.73 6.72
N ARG A 57 -5.86 19.46 6.50
CA ARG A 57 -5.46 19.91 5.16
C ARG A 57 -5.04 18.73 4.26
N ALA A 58 -4.21 17.82 4.78
CA ALA A 58 -3.71 16.69 4.01
C ALA A 58 -4.85 15.77 3.55
N SER A 59 -5.83 15.50 4.40
CA SER A 59 -6.99 14.69 4.03
C SER A 59 -7.87 15.37 2.97
N LYS A 60 -8.09 16.68 3.07
CA LYS A 60 -8.88 17.45 2.11
C LYS A 60 -8.22 17.52 0.73
N ASP A 61 -6.89 17.67 0.68
CA ASP A 61 -6.16 17.73 -0.57
C ASP A 61 -6.05 16.35 -1.23
N LEU A 62 -5.82 15.29 -0.45
CA LEU A 62 -5.85 13.91 -0.95
C LEU A 62 -7.25 13.53 -1.45
N TRP A 63 -8.31 13.92 -0.73
CA TRP A 63 -9.68 13.68 -1.19
C TRP A 63 -9.96 14.37 -2.53
N LYS A 64 -9.58 15.64 -2.70
CA LYS A 64 -9.74 16.36 -3.98
C LYS A 64 -8.98 15.70 -5.12
N PHE A 65 -7.80 15.14 -4.82
CA PHE A 65 -6.99 14.46 -5.81
C PHE A 65 -7.66 13.19 -6.34
N TYR A 66 -8.41 12.50 -5.49
CA TYR A 66 -9.07 11.23 -5.79
C TYR A 66 -10.60 11.32 -5.83
N ASP A 67 -11.18 12.52 -5.88
CA ASP A 67 -12.63 12.73 -5.94
C ASP A 67 -13.27 11.80 -7.00
N PRO A 68 -14.25 10.96 -6.64
CA PRO A 68 -14.88 10.03 -7.59
C PRO A 68 -15.58 10.71 -8.76
N VAL A 69 -16.06 11.95 -8.58
CA VAL A 69 -16.78 12.70 -9.61
C VAL A 69 -15.83 13.33 -10.62
N SER A 70 -14.72 13.90 -10.15
CA SER A 70 -13.73 14.60 -11.00
C SER A 70 -12.29 14.34 -10.52
N PRO A 71 -11.82 13.08 -10.57
CA PRO A 71 -10.52 12.74 -10.04
C PRO A 71 -9.38 13.28 -10.90
N ILE A 72 -8.34 13.80 -10.26
CA ILE A 72 -7.05 14.11 -10.89
C ILE A 72 -6.31 12.81 -11.21
N ALA A 73 -6.42 11.79 -10.34
CA ALA A 73 -5.83 10.48 -10.55
C ALA A 73 -6.85 9.36 -10.32
N ARG A 74 -6.77 8.33 -11.17
CA ARG A 74 -7.56 7.10 -11.09
C ARG A 74 -6.67 5.87 -11.05
N PRO A 75 -7.16 4.74 -10.49
CA PRO A 75 -6.47 3.47 -10.61
C PRO A 75 -6.26 3.10 -12.09
N ALA A 76 -5.04 2.66 -12.42
CA ALA A 76 -4.71 2.14 -13.73
C ALA A 76 -5.37 0.77 -13.96
N ASP A 77 -5.68 0.43 -15.23
CA ASP A 77 -6.29 -0.85 -15.58
C ASP A 77 -5.41 -2.03 -15.18
N THR A 78 -4.10 -1.87 -15.31
CA THR A 78 -3.11 -2.85 -14.88
C THR A 78 -3.22 -3.21 -13.40
N LEU A 79 -3.64 -2.29 -12.51
CA LEU A 79 -3.82 -2.59 -11.10
C LEU A 79 -4.85 -3.70 -10.89
N TYR A 80 -5.94 -3.68 -11.64
CA TYR A 80 -7.02 -4.66 -11.52
C TYR A 80 -6.61 -6.06 -11.97
N THR A 81 -5.60 -6.18 -12.84
CA THR A 81 -5.08 -7.49 -13.29
C THR A 81 -4.32 -8.23 -12.20
N PHE A 82 -3.96 -7.55 -11.10
CA PHE A 82 -3.35 -8.21 -9.95
C PHE A 82 -4.36 -8.91 -9.05
N PHE A 83 -5.66 -8.62 -9.17
CA PHE A 83 -6.72 -9.21 -8.37
C PHE A 83 -7.28 -10.44 -9.08
N ASP A 84 -6.98 -11.63 -8.55
CA ASP A 84 -7.40 -12.90 -9.14
C ASP A 84 -8.79 -13.33 -8.63
N GLN A 85 -9.26 -12.73 -7.52
CA GLN A 85 -10.54 -13.07 -6.87
C GLN A 85 -11.46 -11.86 -6.91
N PRO A 86 -12.67 -12.01 -7.44
CA PRO A 86 -13.63 -10.89 -7.57
C PRO A 86 -14.22 -10.46 -6.21
N ASP A 87 -14.12 -11.29 -5.19
CA ASP A 87 -14.57 -11.08 -3.82
C ASP A 87 -13.49 -10.50 -2.89
N ASP A 88 -12.33 -10.12 -3.44
CA ASP A 88 -11.29 -9.43 -2.68
C ASP A 88 -11.82 -8.07 -2.20
N ILE A 89 -11.97 -7.91 -0.87
CA ILE A 89 -12.57 -6.72 -0.24
C ILE A 89 -11.84 -5.42 -0.61
N ARG A 90 -10.56 -5.50 -0.98
CA ARG A 90 -9.77 -4.32 -1.39
C ARG A 90 -10.29 -3.68 -2.67
N LEU A 91 -10.98 -4.45 -3.51
CA LEU A 91 -11.62 -3.93 -4.71
C LEU A 91 -12.72 -2.90 -4.40
N GLU A 92 -13.37 -2.98 -3.22
CA GLU A 92 -14.36 -1.98 -2.82
C GLU A 92 -13.75 -0.58 -2.65
N LEU A 93 -12.45 -0.51 -2.33
CA LEU A 93 -11.72 0.75 -2.25
C LEU A 93 -11.18 1.26 -3.59
N LEU A 94 -11.33 0.46 -4.65
CA LEU A 94 -10.85 0.77 -6.01
C LEU A 94 -12.00 1.09 -6.99
N TYR A 95 -13.23 1.06 -6.51
CA TYR A 95 -14.41 1.44 -7.27
C TYR A 95 -15.31 2.39 -6.48
N ASP A 96 -15.91 3.32 -7.18
CA ASP A 96 -17.07 4.07 -6.71
C ASP A 96 -18.32 3.58 -7.45
N THR A 97 -19.44 3.49 -6.73
CA THR A 97 -20.71 3.10 -7.31
C THR A 97 -21.73 4.23 -7.12
N LYS A 98 -22.16 4.79 -8.23
CA LYS A 98 -23.20 5.81 -8.26
C LYS A 98 -24.27 5.41 -9.28
N ASP A 99 -25.52 5.43 -8.84
CA ASP A 99 -26.68 5.10 -9.69
C ASP A 99 -26.49 3.73 -10.42
N GLU A 100 -26.02 2.72 -9.68
CA GLU A 100 -25.68 1.37 -10.16
C GLU A 100 -24.49 1.30 -11.14
N VAL A 101 -23.90 2.43 -11.50
CA VAL A 101 -22.71 2.48 -12.35
C VAL A 101 -21.44 2.41 -11.53
N LYS A 102 -20.66 1.35 -11.77
CA LYS A 102 -19.38 1.12 -11.12
C LYS A 102 -18.24 1.79 -11.90
N THR A 103 -17.60 2.78 -11.31
CA THR A 103 -16.47 3.51 -11.91
C THR A 103 -15.18 3.27 -11.13
N LYS A 104 -14.04 3.24 -11.83
CA LYS A 104 -12.73 3.10 -11.20
C LYS A 104 -12.38 4.36 -10.40
N ALA A 105 -12.13 4.21 -9.12
CA ALA A 105 -11.83 5.31 -8.22
C ALA A 105 -10.96 4.83 -7.06
N CYS A 106 -10.17 5.71 -6.43
CA CYS A 106 -9.52 5.42 -5.16
C CYS A 106 -10.38 5.95 -4.02
N ARG A 107 -10.88 5.03 -3.18
CA ARG A 107 -11.71 5.37 -2.01
C ARG A 107 -10.95 5.32 -0.68
N LYS A 108 -9.65 5.06 -0.70
CA LYS A 108 -8.84 5.06 0.53
C LYS A 108 -8.77 6.43 1.23
N PHE A 109 -9.11 7.50 0.51
CA PHE A 109 -9.14 8.88 1.03
C PHE A 109 -10.54 9.52 0.91
N TYR A 110 -11.54 8.71 0.59
CA TYR A 110 -12.90 9.20 0.36
C TYR A 110 -13.61 9.42 1.69
N VAL A 111 -14.03 10.66 1.90
CA VAL A 111 -14.97 11.02 2.97
C VAL A 111 -16.33 11.26 2.34
N ALA A 112 -17.37 10.57 2.81
CA ALA A 112 -18.72 10.78 2.30
C ALA A 112 -19.15 12.24 2.48
N LYS A 113 -19.88 12.80 1.49
CA LYS A 113 -20.28 14.22 1.48
C LYS A 113 -21.04 14.69 2.71
N ASP A 114 -21.80 13.79 3.32
CA ASP A 114 -22.58 13.99 4.54
C ASP A 114 -21.72 13.99 5.82
N VAL A 115 -20.43 13.66 5.71
CA VAL A 115 -19.43 13.64 6.80
C VAL A 115 -18.50 14.87 6.72
N VAL A 116 -18.64 15.71 5.70
CA VAL A 116 -17.80 16.91 5.46
C VAL A 116 -18.30 18.10 6.30
N GLU A 117 -18.57 17.90 7.57
CA GLU A 117 -18.47 18.99 8.56
C GLU A 117 -17.00 19.15 8.94
N ASP A 118 -16.59 20.38 9.21
CA ASP A 118 -15.19 20.78 9.38
C ASP A 118 -14.40 19.95 10.44
N ASP A 119 -15.07 19.13 11.24
CA ASP A 119 -14.49 18.34 12.33
C ASP A 119 -14.29 16.85 11.98
N LYS A 120 -14.76 16.38 10.84
CA LYS A 120 -14.64 14.96 10.43
C LYS A 120 -13.68 14.81 9.27
N HIS A 121 -12.42 14.76 9.56
CA HIS A 121 -11.37 14.53 8.59
C HIS A 121 -10.82 13.10 8.69
N TYR A 122 -10.36 12.60 7.58
CA TYR A 122 -9.66 11.33 7.49
C TYR A 122 -8.17 11.54 7.83
N ASP A 123 -7.66 10.74 8.75
CA ASP A 123 -6.23 10.74 9.08
C ASP A 123 -5.50 9.70 8.22
N PRO A 124 -4.68 10.10 7.23
CA PRO A 124 -4.01 9.16 6.35
C PRO A 124 -3.03 8.28 7.12
N PHE A 125 -2.97 7.02 6.74
CA PHE A 125 -1.99 6.09 7.27
C PHE A 125 -0.57 6.46 6.81
N VAL A 126 0.35 6.53 7.76
CA VAL A 126 1.79 6.57 7.49
C VAL A 126 2.39 5.18 7.63
N SER A 127 1.86 4.39 8.57
CA SER A 127 2.27 3.01 8.77
C SER A 127 1.12 2.19 9.37
N ARG A 128 0.96 0.97 8.90
CA ARG A 128 -0.02 -0.01 9.38
C ARG A 128 0.55 -1.42 9.36
N VAL A 129 -0.04 -2.32 10.12
CA VAL A 129 0.55 -3.64 10.34
C VAL A 129 0.62 -4.50 9.08
N SER A 130 -0.28 -4.32 8.12
CA SER A 130 -0.19 -5.03 6.82
C SER A 130 1.14 -4.78 6.11
N GLU A 131 1.70 -3.58 6.22
CA GLU A 131 3.04 -3.29 5.70
C GLU A 131 4.11 -4.13 6.43
N MET A 132 3.96 -4.36 7.73
CA MET A 132 4.90 -5.18 8.50
C MET A 132 4.89 -6.63 8.05
N TYR A 133 3.72 -7.20 7.75
CA TYR A 133 3.61 -8.53 7.13
C TYR A 133 4.37 -8.58 5.80
N LEU A 134 4.20 -7.57 4.96
CA LEU A 134 4.88 -7.50 3.65
C LEU A 134 6.39 -7.30 3.77
N ILE A 135 6.84 -6.49 4.75
CA ILE A 135 8.27 -6.32 5.05
C ILE A 135 8.87 -7.64 5.51
N ARG A 136 8.19 -8.33 6.44
CA ARG A 136 8.67 -9.62 6.97
C ARG A 136 8.68 -10.68 5.88
N ALA A 137 7.64 -10.76 5.07
CA ALA A 137 7.57 -11.69 3.94
C ALA A 137 8.72 -11.46 2.95
N GLU A 138 8.96 -10.23 2.52
CA GLU A 138 10.05 -9.91 1.60
C GLU A 138 11.41 -10.23 2.21
N ALA A 139 11.67 -9.80 3.44
CA ALA A 139 12.93 -10.06 4.14
C ALA A 139 13.20 -11.56 4.28
N ASN A 140 12.18 -12.35 4.60
CA ASN A 140 12.31 -13.80 4.76
C ASN A 140 12.54 -14.54 3.43
N CYS A 141 12.20 -13.97 2.28
CA CYS A 141 12.61 -14.54 0.99
C CYS A 141 14.14 -14.47 0.77
N TYR A 142 14.84 -13.57 1.47
CA TYR A 142 16.30 -13.45 1.40
C TYR A 142 17.04 -14.13 2.57
N LEU A 143 16.31 -14.68 3.55
CA LEU A 143 16.89 -15.34 4.72
C LEU A 143 16.85 -16.87 4.56
N PRO A 144 17.92 -17.59 4.93
CA PRO A 144 17.92 -19.05 4.88
C PRO A 144 16.77 -19.62 5.72
N GLY A 145 15.94 -20.48 5.10
CA GLY A 145 14.81 -21.12 5.76
C GLY A 145 13.61 -20.20 6.03
N GLY A 146 13.60 -18.98 5.49
CA GLY A 146 12.55 -18.00 5.71
C GLY A 146 11.28 -18.19 4.87
N GLU A 147 11.29 -19.06 3.85
CA GLU A 147 10.19 -19.26 2.89
C GLU A 147 8.84 -19.53 3.54
N THR A 148 8.82 -20.40 4.57
CA THR A 148 7.59 -20.73 5.29
C THR A 148 6.98 -19.49 5.97
N THR A 149 7.81 -18.66 6.58
CA THR A 149 7.37 -17.41 7.22
C THR A 149 6.81 -16.44 6.17
N ALA A 150 7.53 -16.27 5.06
CA ALA A 150 7.11 -15.42 3.96
C ALA A 150 5.75 -15.86 3.37
N ALA A 151 5.60 -17.16 3.12
CA ALA A 151 4.36 -17.73 2.61
C ALA A 151 3.19 -17.55 3.59
N ASN A 152 3.42 -17.75 4.89
CA ASN A 152 2.38 -17.57 5.91
C ASN A 152 1.94 -16.11 6.03
N ASP A 153 2.85 -15.15 5.90
CA ASP A 153 2.53 -13.73 5.91
C ASP A 153 1.62 -13.34 4.73
N ILE A 154 1.93 -13.82 3.53
CA ILE A 154 1.09 -13.60 2.35
C ILE A 154 -0.28 -14.27 2.51
N LYS A 155 -0.32 -15.52 3.03
CA LYS A 155 -1.59 -16.20 3.31
C LYS A 155 -2.45 -15.44 4.33
N ALA A 156 -1.84 -14.84 5.35
CA ALA A 156 -2.58 -14.05 6.33
C ALA A 156 -3.25 -12.82 5.70
N LEU A 157 -2.53 -12.10 4.83
CA LEU A 157 -3.09 -10.93 4.14
C LEU A 157 -4.18 -11.32 3.13
N GLN A 158 -3.97 -12.38 2.35
CA GLN A 158 -4.96 -12.87 1.39
C GLN A 158 -6.21 -13.44 2.11
N ALA A 159 -6.02 -14.16 3.18
CA ALA A 159 -7.13 -14.69 4.00
C ALA A 159 -7.99 -13.55 4.54
N ARG A 160 -7.37 -12.51 5.12
CA ARG A 160 -8.06 -11.31 5.54
C ARG A 160 -8.81 -10.65 4.39
N ALA A 161 -8.19 -10.53 3.21
CA ALA A 161 -8.78 -9.89 2.06
C ALA A 161 -9.96 -10.66 1.45
N LEU A 162 -10.04 -11.97 1.68
CA LEU A 162 -11.09 -12.87 1.15
C LEU A 162 -12.09 -13.35 2.22
N GLY A 163 -11.98 -12.89 3.46
CA GLY A 163 -12.83 -13.38 4.56
C GLY A 163 -12.66 -14.87 4.85
N LYS A 164 -11.44 -15.41 4.67
CA LYS A 164 -11.08 -16.83 4.81
C LYS A 164 -10.09 -17.04 5.95
N GLN A 165 -9.87 -18.33 6.26
CA GLN A 165 -8.75 -18.68 7.14
C GLN A 165 -7.45 -18.83 6.33
N PRO A 166 -6.26 -18.56 6.91
CA PRO A 166 -4.99 -18.73 6.21
C PRO A 166 -4.76 -20.15 5.66
N SER A 167 -5.34 -21.16 6.30
CA SER A 167 -5.28 -22.57 5.84
C SER A 167 -6.07 -22.84 4.56
N GLU A 168 -7.04 -21.98 4.22
CA GLU A 168 -7.85 -22.09 3.00
C GLU A 168 -7.20 -21.40 1.80
N ILE A 169 -6.10 -20.66 2.03
CA ILE A 169 -5.39 -19.97 0.96
C ILE A 169 -4.41 -20.92 0.29
N ASN A 170 -4.67 -21.21 -0.98
CA ASN A 170 -3.77 -22.00 -1.82
C ASN A 170 -2.72 -21.06 -2.47
N LEU A 171 -1.54 -20.97 -1.86
CA LEU A 171 -0.42 -20.20 -2.40
C LEU A 171 0.51 -21.15 -3.16
N VAL A 172 0.60 -21.00 -4.48
CA VAL A 172 1.41 -21.87 -5.34
C VAL A 172 2.66 -21.11 -5.79
N TYR A 173 3.83 -21.67 -5.48
CA TYR A 173 5.14 -21.19 -5.92
C TYR A 173 6.09 -22.38 -6.04
N SER A 174 7.08 -22.29 -6.92
CA SER A 174 8.05 -23.36 -7.19
C SER A 174 9.48 -22.99 -6.75
N SER A 175 9.71 -21.72 -6.45
CA SER A 175 11.01 -21.20 -6.02
C SER A 175 10.84 -19.98 -5.11
N VAL A 176 11.93 -19.56 -4.45
CA VAL A 176 11.98 -18.33 -3.67
C VAL A 176 11.70 -17.11 -4.55
N GLU A 177 12.19 -17.11 -5.79
CA GLU A 177 11.97 -16.05 -6.76
C GLU A 177 10.48 -15.93 -7.12
N ASP A 178 9.77 -17.04 -7.23
CA ASP A 178 8.32 -17.02 -7.47
C ASP A 178 7.57 -16.53 -6.26
N LEU A 179 7.98 -16.93 -5.06
CA LEU A 179 7.41 -16.42 -3.81
C LEU A 179 7.64 -14.90 -3.68
N LEU A 180 8.83 -14.40 -4.04
CA LEU A 180 9.14 -12.98 -4.02
C LEU A 180 8.24 -12.18 -4.99
N LYS A 181 7.92 -12.73 -6.16
CA LYS A 181 6.94 -12.13 -7.09
C LYS A 181 5.53 -12.07 -6.49
N LEU A 182 5.14 -13.11 -5.75
CA LEU A 182 3.86 -13.12 -5.03
C LEU A 182 3.84 -12.06 -3.91
N VAL A 183 4.93 -11.91 -3.17
CA VAL A 183 5.09 -10.83 -2.18
C VAL A 183 4.96 -9.45 -2.84
N GLU A 184 5.62 -9.23 -3.97
CA GLU A 184 5.53 -7.96 -4.72
C GLU A 184 4.10 -7.70 -5.22
N LYS A 185 3.45 -8.70 -5.79
CA LYS A 185 2.05 -8.62 -6.22
C LYS A 185 1.12 -8.26 -5.06
N GLU A 186 1.30 -8.92 -3.91
CA GLU A 186 0.51 -8.66 -2.72
C GLU A 186 0.75 -7.25 -2.18
N ARG A 187 2.02 -6.79 -2.19
CA ARG A 187 2.40 -5.45 -1.78
C ARG A 187 1.74 -4.36 -2.66
N ILE A 188 1.67 -4.59 -3.97
CA ILE A 188 0.99 -3.67 -4.91
C ILE A 188 -0.51 -3.58 -4.58
N LYS A 189 -1.18 -4.73 -4.39
CA LYS A 189 -2.61 -4.77 -4.06
C LYS A 189 -2.91 -4.08 -2.72
N GLU A 190 -2.12 -4.39 -1.72
CA GLU A 190 -2.36 -3.95 -0.35
C GLU A 190 -2.06 -2.46 -0.15
N LEU A 191 -0.91 -1.98 -0.65
CA LEU A 191 -0.40 -0.65 -0.39
C LEU A 191 -0.60 0.35 -1.54
N CYS A 192 -1.43 0.00 -2.55
CA CYS A 192 -1.75 0.94 -3.63
C CYS A 192 -2.31 2.26 -3.08
N PHE A 193 -1.89 3.37 -3.66
CA PHE A 193 -2.23 4.74 -3.27
C PHE A 193 -1.68 5.23 -1.91
N GLU A 194 -0.93 4.40 -1.17
CA GLU A 194 -0.36 4.78 0.14
C GLU A 194 1.09 5.29 0.04
N GLY A 195 1.54 5.71 -1.14
CA GLY A 195 2.85 6.36 -1.34
C GLY A 195 4.05 5.40 -1.47
N HIS A 196 3.86 4.09 -1.40
CA HIS A 196 4.97 3.12 -1.37
C HIS A 196 5.59 2.83 -2.74
N ARG A 197 4.80 2.88 -3.83
CA ARG A 197 5.21 2.31 -5.13
C ARG A 197 6.47 2.94 -5.73
N LEU A 198 6.63 4.27 -5.65
CA LEU A 198 7.82 4.94 -6.16
C LEU A 198 9.09 4.44 -5.45
N PHE A 199 9.05 4.35 -4.13
CA PHE A 199 10.18 3.87 -3.34
C PHE A 199 10.48 2.39 -3.61
N ASP A 200 9.46 1.55 -3.83
CA ASP A 200 9.66 0.14 -4.20
C ASP A 200 10.34 -0.01 -5.55
N ILE A 201 9.92 0.77 -6.57
CA ILE A 201 10.56 0.80 -7.89
C ILE A 201 12.02 1.23 -7.76
N THR A 202 12.27 2.31 -7.01
CA THR A 202 13.62 2.89 -6.85
C THR A 202 14.57 1.94 -6.13
N ARG A 203 14.18 1.39 -4.96
CA ARG A 203 15.03 0.48 -4.19
C ARG A 203 15.32 -0.84 -4.92
N LYS A 204 14.36 -1.30 -5.74
CA LYS A 204 14.52 -2.51 -6.58
C LYS A 204 15.19 -2.22 -7.93
N LYS A 205 15.58 -0.99 -8.19
CA LYS A 205 16.23 -0.54 -9.44
C LYS A 205 15.42 -0.91 -10.69
N GLN A 206 14.09 -0.84 -10.58
CA GLN A 206 13.16 -1.19 -11.65
C GLN A 206 12.84 0.03 -12.52
N ASN A 207 12.45 -0.22 -13.76
CA ASN A 207 11.89 0.80 -14.62
C ASN A 207 10.46 1.13 -14.16
N MET A 208 10.09 2.41 -14.22
CA MET A 208 8.70 2.80 -14.08
C MET A 208 8.01 2.63 -15.44
N VAL A 209 7.00 1.78 -15.47
CA VAL A 209 6.20 1.51 -16.66
C VAL A 209 4.76 1.92 -16.38
N ARG A 210 4.20 2.78 -17.24
CA ARG A 210 2.78 3.15 -17.22
C ARG A 210 2.07 2.48 -18.37
N GLU A 211 0.83 2.09 -18.17
CA GLU A 211 0.02 1.52 -19.24
C GLU A 211 -0.24 2.52 -20.38
N SER A 212 -0.55 2.00 -21.56
CA SER A 212 -0.78 2.80 -22.77
C SER A 212 -1.99 3.74 -22.65
N SER A 213 -3.01 3.33 -21.89
CA SER A 213 -4.26 4.07 -21.68
C SER A 213 -4.13 5.31 -20.79
N THR A 214 -3.00 5.49 -20.08
CA THR A 214 -2.81 6.69 -19.24
C THR A 214 -2.62 7.95 -20.09
N ASN A 215 -3.06 9.11 -19.58
CA ASN A 215 -2.85 10.42 -20.21
C ASN A 215 -1.39 10.90 -20.10
N SER A 216 -0.52 10.17 -19.44
CA SER A 216 0.90 10.55 -19.32
C SER A 216 1.60 10.45 -20.66
N ILE A 217 2.28 11.52 -21.06
CA ILE A 217 3.12 11.55 -22.27
C ILE A 217 4.30 10.57 -22.13
N VAL A 218 4.83 10.44 -20.91
CA VAL A 218 5.95 9.54 -20.62
C VAL A 218 5.41 8.20 -20.14
N LYS A 219 5.55 7.17 -20.95
CA LYS A 219 5.07 5.79 -20.63
C LYS A 219 6.13 4.98 -19.87
N ILE A 220 7.41 5.19 -20.15
CA ILE A 220 8.50 4.46 -19.53
C ILE A 220 9.55 5.43 -19.02
N LYS A 221 10.00 5.25 -17.78
CA LYS A 221 11.23 5.86 -17.25
C LYS A 221 12.16 4.74 -16.83
N THR A 222 13.30 4.67 -17.49
CA THR A 222 14.32 3.66 -17.17
C THR A 222 15.10 4.06 -15.93
N TYR A 223 15.47 3.07 -15.10
CA TYR A 223 16.41 3.26 -14.00
C TYR A 223 17.85 3.08 -14.51
N PRO A 224 18.83 3.86 -14.03
CA PRO A 224 18.70 5.02 -13.15
C PRO A 224 18.20 6.27 -13.89
N ASN A 225 17.53 7.18 -13.17
CA ASN A 225 17.03 8.44 -13.72
C ASN A 225 16.80 9.44 -12.57
N ASP A 226 17.11 10.71 -12.80
CA ASP A 226 16.97 11.77 -11.79
C ASP A 226 15.53 11.97 -11.32
N TRP A 227 14.55 11.56 -12.12
CA TRP A 227 13.13 11.60 -11.73
C TRP A 227 12.75 10.62 -10.60
N PHE A 228 13.65 9.71 -10.25
CA PHE A 228 13.48 8.83 -9.09
C PHE A 228 14.01 9.44 -7.79
N VAL A 229 14.66 10.60 -7.87
CA VAL A 229 15.18 11.35 -6.74
C VAL A 229 14.27 12.56 -6.51
N LEU A 230 13.78 12.73 -5.29
CA LEU A 230 13.02 13.92 -4.95
C LEU A 230 13.99 15.11 -4.88
N PRO A 231 13.68 16.23 -5.57
CA PRO A 231 14.52 17.41 -5.51
C PRO A 231 14.54 18.01 -4.09
N ILE A 232 15.64 18.60 -3.70
CA ILE A 232 15.68 19.43 -2.49
C ILE A 232 14.78 20.65 -2.76
N PRO A 233 13.85 20.99 -1.86
CA PRO A 233 13.01 22.17 -2.01
C PRO A 233 13.82 23.45 -2.17
N MET A 234 13.38 24.37 -3.03
CA MET A 234 14.08 25.62 -3.27
C MET A 234 14.23 26.45 -1.98
N ASP A 235 13.18 26.46 -1.14
CA ASP A 235 13.22 27.17 0.15
C ASP A 235 14.34 26.65 1.06
N GLU A 236 14.65 25.34 1.01
CA GLU A 236 15.76 24.74 1.76
C GLU A 236 17.12 25.15 1.20
N ILE A 237 17.24 25.22 -0.14
CA ILE A 237 18.46 25.69 -0.80
C ILE A 237 18.70 27.16 -0.51
N GLU A 238 17.66 27.98 -0.51
CA GLU A 238 17.75 29.43 -0.20
C GLU A 238 18.07 29.70 1.28
N ALA A 239 17.54 28.84 2.18
CA ALA A 239 17.81 28.97 3.61
C ALA A 239 19.21 28.50 4.02
N ASN A 240 19.80 27.57 3.26
CA ASN A 240 21.12 26.99 3.51
C ASN A 240 22.01 27.09 2.26
N PRO A 241 22.37 28.30 1.81
CA PRO A 241 23.29 28.44 0.68
C PRO A 241 24.69 27.96 1.12
N GLU A 242 25.29 27.01 0.38
CA GLU A 242 26.70 26.61 0.54
C GLU A 242 27.63 27.69 0.01
#